data_50277df1e393b24b00c8d38ee18300c8
#
_entry.id   50277df1e393b24b00c8d38ee18300c8
#
_cell.length_a   1.000
_cell.length_b   1.000
_cell.length_c   1.000
_cell.angle_alpha   90.00
_cell.angle_beta   90.00
_cell.angle_gamma   90.00
#
_symmetry.space_group_name_H-M   'P 1'
#
loop_
_entity.id
_entity.type
_entity.pdbx_description
1 polymer ?
#
loop_
_entity_poly.entity_id
_entity_poly.type
_entity_poly.pdbx_seq_one_letter_code
_entity_poly.pdbx_strand_id
1 'polypeptide(L)'
;MTLDEFNKIVASKGYVLFDFFATWCMPCKMQTSLIEELKNKKIDNLSIHKIDVDESEDVTDLNNIVSVPTLIMYKDGEVVKRYVGVAQLDKILDCMK
;
A
#
# COMPACT_ATOMS: atom_id res chain seq x y z
N MET A 1 7.38 -10.46 -2.21
CA MET A 1 6.45 -10.86 -1.10
C MET A 1 5.64 -12.07 -1.53
N THR A 2 5.59 -13.09 -0.70
CA THR A 2 4.78 -14.28 -0.96
C THR A 2 3.36 -14.06 -0.46
N LEU A 3 2.42 -14.92 -0.92
CA LEU A 3 1.05 -14.89 -0.43
C LEU A 3 0.99 -15.12 1.08
N ASP A 4 1.80 -16.03 1.60
CA ASP A 4 1.84 -16.30 3.04
C ASP A 4 2.28 -15.06 3.83
N GLU A 5 3.31 -14.38 3.37
CA GLU A 5 3.77 -13.14 4.00
C GLU A 5 2.69 -12.06 3.95
N PHE A 6 2.06 -11.91 2.78
CA PHE A 6 0.98 -10.94 2.59
C PHE A 6 -0.16 -11.22 3.56
N ASN A 7 -0.61 -12.46 3.63
CA ASN A 7 -1.73 -12.85 4.49
C ASN A 7 -1.42 -12.62 5.98
N LYS A 8 -0.17 -12.88 6.39
CA LYS A 8 0.25 -12.62 7.77
C LYS A 8 0.22 -11.13 8.10
N ILE A 9 0.67 -10.31 7.16
CA ILE A 9 0.68 -8.85 7.34
C ILE A 9 -0.75 -8.31 7.42
N VAL A 10 -1.62 -8.76 6.51
CA VAL A 10 -3.03 -8.34 6.49
C VAL A 10 -3.74 -8.73 7.78
N ALA A 11 -3.40 -9.88 8.34
CA ALA A 11 -4.03 -10.37 9.58
C ALA A 11 -3.60 -9.59 10.82
N SER A 12 -2.55 -8.75 10.73
CA SER A 12 -2.11 -7.95 11.86
C SER A 12 -3.12 -6.87 12.18
N LYS A 13 -3.17 -6.48 13.45
CA LYS A 13 -4.10 -5.44 13.90
C LYS A 13 -3.66 -4.07 13.48
N GLY A 14 -4.63 -3.16 13.35
CA GLY A 14 -4.40 -1.78 13.01
C GLY A 14 -4.43 -1.53 11.51
N TYR A 15 -3.92 -0.39 11.11
CA TYR A 15 -3.88 0.00 9.71
C TYR A 15 -2.63 -0.56 9.02
N VAL A 16 -2.82 -1.14 7.84
CA VAL A 16 -1.74 -1.63 7.00
C VAL A 16 -1.90 -1.02 5.61
N LEU A 17 -0.90 -0.30 5.17
CA LEU A 17 -0.92 0.32 3.84
C LEU A 17 0.04 -0.44 2.92
N PHE A 18 -0.48 -0.90 1.79
CA PHE A 18 0.33 -1.51 0.75
C PHE A 18 0.46 -0.54 -0.42
N ASP A 19 1.70 -0.33 -0.87
CA ASP A 19 2.02 0.49 -2.04
C ASP A 19 2.48 -0.45 -3.15
N PHE A 20 1.60 -0.71 -4.12
CA PHE A 20 1.92 -1.52 -5.29
C PHE A 20 2.59 -0.64 -6.33
N PHE A 21 3.82 -0.98 -6.69
CA PHE A 21 4.64 -0.17 -7.59
C PHE A 21 5.37 -1.04 -8.61
N ALA A 22 5.96 -0.38 -9.61
CA ALA A 22 6.88 -1.02 -10.53
C ALA A 22 8.11 -0.12 -10.69
N THR A 23 9.26 -0.74 -10.92
CA THR A 23 10.52 0.02 -11.04
C THR A 23 10.56 0.93 -12.27
N TRP A 24 9.81 0.59 -13.32
CA TRP A 24 9.74 1.36 -14.57
C TRP A 24 8.66 2.46 -14.52
N CYS A 25 7.96 2.59 -13.45
CA CYS A 25 6.79 3.48 -13.35
C CYS A 25 7.20 4.86 -12.79
N MET A 26 7.09 5.89 -13.60
CA MET A 26 7.44 7.27 -13.17
C MET A 26 6.49 7.80 -12.09
N PRO A 27 5.16 7.68 -12.22
CA PRO A 27 4.26 8.13 -11.15
C PRO A 27 4.48 7.41 -9.82
N CYS A 28 4.98 6.18 -9.85
CA CYS A 28 5.30 5.43 -8.64
C CYS A 28 6.40 6.11 -7.82
N LYS A 29 7.33 6.78 -8.48
CA LYS A 29 8.41 7.51 -7.80
C LYS A 29 7.86 8.68 -6.99
N MET A 30 6.87 9.38 -7.53
CA MET A 30 6.18 10.45 -6.81
C MET A 30 5.45 9.87 -5.59
N GLN A 31 4.76 8.75 -5.78
CA GLN A 31 4.07 8.09 -4.68
C GLN A 31 5.05 7.64 -3.59
N THR A 32 6.23 7.15 -3.97
CA THR A 32 7.26 6.75 -3.02
C THR A 32 7.68 7.92 -2.13
N SER A 33 7.86 9.11 -2.70
CA SER A 33 8.21 10.31 -1.92
C SER A 33 7.13 10.65 -0.90
N LEU A 34 5.87 10.55 -1.30
CA LEU A 34 4.73 10.79 -0.39
C LEU A 34 4.66 9.74 0.72
N ILE A 35 4.93 8.50 0.39
CA ILE A 35 4.96 7.41 1.38
C ILE A 35 6.10 7.62 2.38
N GLU A 36 7.26 8.10 1.93
CA GLU A 36 8.36 8.41 2.85
C GLU A 36 7.97 9.53 3.82
N GLU A 37 7.27 10.54 3.35
CA GLU A 37 6.74 11.59 4.23
C GLU A 37 5.76 11.01 5.26
N LEU A 38 4.92 10.09 4.82
CA LEU A 38 3.96 9.42 5.72
C LEU A 38 4.68 8.62 6.81
N LYS A 39 5.72 7.87 6.42
CA LYS A 39 6.55 7.13 7.37
C LYS A 39 7.18 8.05 8.41
N ASN A 40 7.66 9.21 7.97
CA ASN A 40 8.33 10.18 8.84
C ASN A 40 7.37 10.79 9.88
N LYS A 41 6.08 10.72 9.65
CA LYS A 41 5.09 11.19 10.63
C LYS A 41 4.96 10.23 11.82
N LYS A 42 5.47 9.01 11.70
CA LYS A 42 5.46 8.00 12.77
C LYS A 42 4.07 7.81 13.39
N ILE A 43 3.10 7.55 12.52
CA ILE A 43 1.72 7.37 12.94
C ILE A 43 1.58 6.03 13.66
N ASP A 44 1.06 6.07 14.88
CA ASP A 44 0.80 4.88 15.66
C ASP A 44 -0.23 4.01 14.96
N ASN A 45 -0.09 2.70 15.11
CA ASN A 45 -1.05 1.74 14.59
C ASN A 45 -1.12 1.68 13.05
N LEU A 46 -0.06 2.14 12.37
CA LEU A 46 0.05 2.09 10.91
C LEU A 46 1.37 1.40 10.53
N SER A 47 1.28 0.36 9.71
CA SER A 47 2.45 -0.22 9.05
C SER A 47 2.35 0.00 7.55
N ILE A 48 3.49 0.16 6.89
CA ILE A 48 3.56 0.48 5.47
C ILE A 48 4.48 -0.52 4.79
N HIS A 49 4.00 -1.12 3.70
CA HIS A 49 4.74 -2.12 2.95
C HIS A 49 4.68 -1.81 1.46
N LYS A 50 5.82 -1.91 0.79
CA LYS A 50 5.89 -1.74 -0.66
C LYS A 50 5.90 -3.11 -1.34
N ILE A 51 5.15 -3.24 -2.42
CA ILE A 51 5.06 -4.47 -3.19
C ILE A 51 5.39 -4.17 -4.65
N ASP A 52 6.47 -4.79 -5.13
CA ASP A 52 6.83 -4.71 -6.55
C ASP A 52 5.95 -5.70 -7.32
N VAL A 53 5.12 -5.16 -8.22
CA VAL A 53 4.15 -5.99 -8.96
C VAL A 53 4.81 -7.02 -9.87
N ASP A 54 6.03 -6.75 -10.34
CA ASP A 54 6.76 -7.68 -11.20
C ASP A 54 7.40 -8.81 -10.42
N GLU A 55 7.74 -8.58 -9.15
CA GLU A 55 8.33 -9.61 -8.28
C GLU A 55 7.29 -10.41 -7.50
N SER A 56 6.14 -9.82 -7.23
CA SER A 56 5.11 -10.42 -6.39
C SER A 56 3.81 -10.63 -7.17
N GLU A 57 3.89 -11.44 -8.22
CA GLU A 57 2.77 -11.66 -9.14
C GLU A 57 1.53 -12.22 -8.45
N ASP A 58 1.70 -13.19 -7.55
CA ASP A 58 0.57 -13.82 -6.86
C ASP A 58 -0.19 -12.82 -5.98
N VAL A 59 0.54 -11.99 -5.26
CA VAL A 59 -0.07 -10.96 -4.40
C VAL A 59 -0.77 -9.89 -5.26
N THR A 60 -0.12 -9.54 -6.37
CA THR A 60 -0.64 -8.56 -7.32
C THR A 60 -1.96 -9.04 -7.93
N ASP A 61 -2.00 -10.31 -8.36
CA ASP A 61 -3.19 -10.91 -8.95
C ASP A 61 -4.32 -11.04 -7.92
N LEU A 62 -3.98 -11.46 -6.70
CA LEU A 62 -4.96 -11.57 -5.62
C LEU A 62 -5.68 -10.24 -5.38
N ASN A 63 -4.95 -9.13 -5.48
CA ASN A 63 -5.49 -7.80 -5.20
C ASN A 63 -6.05 -7.10 -6.43
N ASN A 64 -6.09 -7.77 -7.58
CA ASN A 64 -6.62 -7.23 -8.83
C ASN A 64 -5.97 -5.91 -9.23
N ILE A 65 -4.64 -5.85 -9.12
CA ILE A 65 -3.88 -4.66 -9.48
C ILE A 65 -3.74 -4.62 -11.00
N VAL A 66 -4.32 -3.60 -11.64
CA VAL A 66 -4.29 -3.44 -13.08
C VAL A 66 -3.45 -2.25 -13.53
N SER A 67 -3.08 -1.38 -12.62
CA SER A 67 -2.23 -0.22 -12.91
C SER A 67 -1.42 0.14 -11.66
N VAL A 68 -0.33 0.88 -11.87
CA VAL A 68 0.53 1.34 -10.78
C VAL A 68 0.72 2.85 -10.87
N PRO A 69 0.88 3.56 -9.75
CA PRO A 69 0.79 3.05 -8.40
C PRO A 69 -0.66 2.76 -7.98
N THR A 70 -0.83 1.79 -7.12
CA THR A 70 -2.11 1.53 -6.45
C THR A 70 -1.81 1.34 -4.97
N LEU A 71 -2.53 2.07 -4.13
CA LEU A 71 -2.46 1.89 -2.68
C LEU A 71 -3.70 1.19 -2.18
N ILE A 72 -3.50 0.27 -1.25
CA ILE A 72 -4.63 -0.38 -0.56
C ILE A 72 -4.40 -0.25 0.94
N MET A 73 -5.37 0.33 1.64
CA MET A 73 -5.36 0.42 3.09
C MET A 73 -6.24 -0.67 3.67
N TYR A 74 -5.66 -1.48 4.54
CA TYR A 74 -6.38 -2.48 5.33
C TYR A 74 -6.48 -2.01 6.77
N LYS A 75 -7.54 -2.42 7.45
CA LYS A 75 -7.65 -2.28 8.90
C LYS A 75 -8.23 -3.56 9.48
N ASP A 76 -7.50 -4.15 10.41
CA ASP A 76 -7.91 -5.38 11.11
C ASP A 76 -8.33 -6.48 10.11
N GLY A 77 -7.59 -6.61 9.03
CA GLY A 77 -7.80 -7.64 8.02
C GLY A 77 -8.75 -7.29 6.89
N GLU A 78 -9.37 -6.12 6.91
CA GLU A 78 -10.34 -5.73 5.89
C GLU A 78 -9.89 -4.50 5.11
N VAL A 79 -10.24 -4.46 3.81
CA VAL A 79 -9.93 -3.31 2.95
C VAL A 79 -10.78 -2.12 3.38
N VAL A 80 -10.11 -1.01 3.72
CA VAL A 80 -10.76 0.25 4.06
C VAL A 80 -10.87 1.14 2.82
N LYS A 81 -9.81 1.19 2.01
CA LYS A 81 -9.75 2.09 0.86
C LYS A 81 -8.74 1.61 -0.16
N ARG A 82 -9.05 1.83 -1.42
CA ARG A 82 -8.16 1.58 -2.57
C ARG A 82 -8.00 2.89 -3.32
N TYR A 83 -6.75 3.25 -3.61
CA TYR A 83 -6.42 4.43 -4.42
C TYR A 83 -5.72 3.97 -5.68
N VAL A 84 -6.28 4.27 -6.83
CA VAL A 84 -5.67 3.98 -8.13
C VAL A 84 -5.05 5.27 -8.65
N GLY A 85 -3.76 5.23 -8.98
CA GLY A 85 -2.98 6.41 -9.30
C GLY A 85 -2.37 7.03 -8.05
N VAL A 86 -1.68 8.16 -8.20
CA VAL A 86 -1.01 8.82 -7.08
C VAL A 86 -2.02 9.35 -6.08
N ALA A 87 -1.86 8.97 -4.82
CA ALA A 87 -2.70 9.45 -3.72
C ALA A 87 -1.91 10.44 -2.88
N GLN A 88 -2.49 11.62 -2.66
CA GLN A 88 -1.88 12.67 -1.84
C GLN A 88 -1.99 12.30 -0.35
N LEU A 89 -1.09 12.86 0.48
CA LEU A 89 -1.03 12.54 1.90
C LEU A 89 -2.35 12.79 2.64
N ASP A 90 -3.01 13.91 2.36
CA ASP A 90 -4.25 14.26 3.02
C ASP A 90 -5.34 13.20 2.78
N LYS A 91 -5.39 12.64 1.58
CA LYS A 91 -6.34 11.56 1.25
C LYS A 91 -6.04 10.29 2.02
N ILE A 92 -4.75 9.94 2.11
CA ILE A 92 -4.34 8.75 2.86
C ILE A 92 -4.66 8.92 4.35
N LEU A 93 -4.36 10.08 4.91
CA LEU A 93 -4.63 10.37 6.32
C LEU A 93 -6.13 10.38 6.62
N ASP A 94 -6.95 10.86 5.68
CA ASP A 94 -8.40 10.92 5.84
C ASP A 94 -9.02 9.54 6.04
N CYS A 95 -8.50 8.50 5.39
CA CYS A 95 -9.10 7.17 5.51
C CYS A 95 -8.82 6.52 6.88
N MET A 96 -7.96 7.12 7.69
CA MET A 96 -7.65 6.64 9.04
C MET A 96 -8.39 7.42 10.15
N LYS A 97 -9.28 8.28 9.78
CA LYS A 97 -10.08 9.04 10.76
C LYS A 97 -11.29 8.25 11.24
#